data_3dd3378fc5a9e7f12adc2d79306ae0c4
#
_entry.id   3dd3378fc5a9e7f12adc2d79306ae0c4
#
_cell.length_a   1.000
_cell.length_b   1.000
_cell.length_c   1.000
_cell.angle_alpha   90.00
_cell.angle_beta   90.00
_cell.angle_gamma   90.00
#
_symmetry.space_group_name_H-M   'P 1'
#
loop_
_entity.id
_entity.type
_entity.pdbx_description
1 polymer ?
#
loop_
_entity_poly.entity_id
_entity_poly.type
_entity_poly.pdbx_seq_one_letter_code
_entity_poly.pdbx_strand_id
1 'polypeptide(L)'
;MLQILYAGGLFTGFVVALFYVRNLQEFLQDFATLYFKYRNFSATMLLIALPAAAYFAAHDRRHFLSVAFLYFMLLMTGSRSGLIFGTAMLLLCLAYVYYCNPERRAFYRRVGLISLIPAVALLIALVPRLFASRMVDGALISPDDSRYTFFIQGLLDFVKNPLFGCGLGSMHNAPIFLGVEGSIVWYHNLIAQILGSMGLVGVVGYGWLFYDRVRLLWRKRSRTTMAFALSYFAMLLISMTNPGMFCPMPNALLMVAMFVVVERQPDTAAVPVKVGSASTPERRLF
;
A
#
# COMPACT_ATOMS: atom_id res chain seq x y z
N MET A 1 4.74 0.65 -16.64
CA MET A 1 4.16 1.10 -15.35
C MET A 1 4.55 0.20 -14.17
N LEU A 2 4.33 -1.14 -14.22
CA LEU A 2 4.80 -2.03 -13.13
C LEU A 2 6.31 -1.93 -12.91
N GLN A 3 7.11 -1.76 -13.96
CA GLN A 3 8.55 -1.53 -13.83
C GLN A 3 8.88 -0.24 -13.07
N ILE A 4 8.10 0.82 -13.30
CA ILE A 4 8.26 2.11 -12.58
C ILE A 4 7.92 1.94 -11.10
N LEU A 5 6.80 1.27 -10.78
CA LEU A 5 6.44 0.95 -9.39
C LEU A 5 7.52 0.11 -8.71
N TYR A 6 8.00 -0.91 -9.40
CA TYR A 6 9.05 -1.81 -8.91
C TYR A 6 10.36 -1.07 -8.66
N ALA A 7 10.83 -0.30 -9.66
CA ALA A 7 12.07 0.48 -9.54
C ALA A 7 11.96 1.57 -8.45
N GLY A 8 10.83 2.26 -8.38
CA GLY A 8 10.55 3.26 -7.34
C GLY A 8 10.54 2.65 -5.94
N GLY A 9 9.96 1.45 -5.82
CA GLY A 9 10.00 0.69 -4.56
C GLY A 9 11.42 0.30 -4.16
N LEU A 10 12.21 -0.25 -5.08
CA LEU A 10 13.62 -0.59 -4.82
C LEU A 10 14.42 0.65 -4.42
N PHE A 11 14.28 1.75 -5.16
CA PHE A 11 14.94 3.00 -4.82
C PHE A 11 14.57 3.49 -3.41
N THR A 12 13.28 3.49 -3.08
CA THR A 12 12.82 3.85 -1.73
C THR A 12 13.40 2.90 -0.67
N GLY A 13 13.43 1.60 -0.94
CA GLY A 13 14.06 0.61 -0.06
C GLY A 13 15.54 0.88 0.16
N PHE A 14 16.28 1.20 -0.88
CA PHE A 14 17.70 1.56 -0.77
C PHE A 14 17.91 2.86 0.03
N VAL A 15 17.05 3.86 -0.11
CA VAL A 15 17.12 5.10 0.69
C VAL A 15 16.91 4.78 2.17
N VAL A 16 15.94 3.94 2.52
CA VAL A 16 15.72 3.48 3.89
C VAL A 16 16.92 2.68 4.40
N ALA A 17 17.46 1.75 3.61
CA ALA A 17 18.64 0.98 3.98
C ALA A 17 19.87 1.87 4.22
N LEU A 18 20.11 2.83 3.34
CA LEU A 18 21.22 3.77 3.45
C LEU A 18 21.13 4.63 4.72
N PHE A 19 19.92 5.02 5.12
CA PHE A 19 19.71 5.73 6.38
C PHE A 19 20.19 4.89 7.57
N TYR A 20 19.83 3.61 7.65
CA TYR A 20 20.25 2.74 8.75
C TYR A 20 21.75 2.38 8.71
N VAL A 21 22.33 2.24 7.50
CA VAL A 21 23.78 2.03 7.35
C VAL A 21 24.56 3.25 7.84
N ARG A 22 24.10 4.47 7.53
CA ARG A 22 24.74 5.71 7.99
C ARG A 22 24.63 5.92 9.48
N ASN A 23 23.57 5.46 10.11
CA ASN A 23 23.31 5.60 11.54
C ASN A 23 23.42 4.25 12.27
N LEU A 24 24.28 3.36 11.76
CA LEU A 24 24.40 1.98 12.26
C LEU A 24 24.75 1.93 13.75
N GLN A 25 25.63 2.80 14.20
CA GLN A 25 26.06 2.85 15.60
C GLN A 25 24.90 3.23 16.53
N GLU A 26 24.14 4.26 16.17
CA GLU A 26 22.94 4.69 16.90
C GLU A 26 21.86 3.62 16.86
N PHE A 27 21.67 3.01 15.69
CA PHE A 27 20.73 1.90 15.50
C PHE A 27 21.05 0.70 16.39
N LEU A 28 22.32 0.35 16.56
CA LEU A 28 22.73 -0.77 17.43
C LEU A 28 22.61 -0.42 18.91
N GLN A 29 22.75 0.85 19.30
CA GLN A 29 22.62 1.31 20.68
C GLN A 29 21.14 1.41 21.11
N ASP A 30 20.32 2.00 20.26
CA ASP A 30 18.87 2.16 20.55
C ASP A 30 18.02 2.05 19.28
N PHE A 31 17.70 0.82 18.93
CA PHE A 31 16.81 0.52 17.81
C PHE A 31 15.42 1.14 17.96
N ALA A 32 14.97 1.35 19.20
CA ALA A 32 13.60 1.78 19.47
C ALA A 32 13.39 3.28 19.19
N THR A 33 14.43 4.10 19.33
CA THR A 33 14.35 5.56 19.13
C THR A 33 14.74 6.00 17.73
N LEU A 34 15.63 5.26 17.06
CA LEU A 34 16.03 5.57 15.70
C LEU A 34 14.98 5.12 14.68
N TYR A 35 14.34 6.05 14.02
CA TYR A 35 13.41 5.78 12.93
C TYR A 35 13.53 6.77 11.79
N PHE A 36 13.22 6.29 10.58
CA PHE A 36 13.26 7.11 9.37
C PHE A 36 12.23 8.25 9.41
N LYS A 37 12.68 9.49 9.24
CA LYS A 37 11.84 10.69 9.40
C LYS A 37 10.56 10.65 8.56
N TYR A 38 10.65 10.20 7.29
CA TYR A 38 9.53 10.14 6.34
C TYR A 38 8.89 8.74 6.29
N ARG A 39 8.82 8.07 7.44
CA ARG A 39 8.39 6.67 7.57
C ARG A 39 7.07 6.33 6.88
N ASN A 40 6.03 7.16 7.05
CA ASN A 40 4.71 6.85 6.48
C ASN A 40 4.68 7.01 4.96
N PHE A 41 5.40 7.99 4.42
CA PHE A 41 5.56 8.16 2.98
C PHE A 41 6.33 6.99 2.37
N SER A 42 7.49 6.64 2.93
CA SER A 42 8.30 5.53 2.46
C SER A 42 7.56 4.19 2.59
N ALA A 43 6.82 3.98 3.70
CA ALA A 43 5.98 2.80 3.87
C ALA A 43 4.89 2.71 2.79
N THR A 44 4.26 3.85 2.43
CA THR A 44 3.28 3.90 1.34
C THR A 44 3.90 3.49 0.01
N MET A 45 5.04 4.06 -0.35
CA MET A 45 5.75 3.73 -1.60
C MET A 45 6.16 2.26 -1.67
N LEU A 46 6.71 1.71 -0.58
CA LEU A 46 7.09 0.31 -0.49
C LEU A 46 5.87 -0.62 -0.57
N LEU A 47 4.78 -0.24 0.10
CA LEU A 47 3.55 -1.02 0.12
C LEU A 47 2.90 -1.13 -1.26
N ILE A 48 2.79 -0.04 -2.02
CA ILE A 48 2.22 -0.04 -3.37
C ILE A 48 3.15 -0.68 -4.42
N ALA A 49 4.46 -0.73 -4.15
CA ALA A 49 5.43 -1.39 -5.01
C ALA A 49 5.51 -2.91 -4.81
N LEU A 50 5.10 -3.41 -3.64
CA LEU A 50 5.17 -4.83 -3.30
C LEU A 50 4.43 -5.74 -4.29
N PRO A 51 3.20 -5.40 -4.78
CA PRO A 51 2.53 -6.18 -5.81
C PRO A 51 3.25 -6.18 -7.17
N ALA A 52 3.94 -5.09 -7.51
CA ALA A 52 4.75 -5.05 -8.73
C ALA A 52 5.96 -6.01 -8.62
N ALA A 53 6.63 -6.04 -7.46
CA ALA A 53 7.69 -7.02 -7.20
C ALA A 53 7.16 -8.47 -7.26
N ALA A 54 5.98 -8.73 -6.70
CA ALA A 54 5.32 -10.03 -6.77
C ALA A 54 4.94 -10.43 -8.20
N TYR A 55 4.53 -9.49 -9.04
CA TYR A 55 4.31 -9.73 -10.46
C TYR A 55 5.58 -10.22 -11.16
N PHE A 56 6.72 -9.57 -10.94
CA PHE A 56 7.99 -10.03 -11.50
C PHE A 56 8.44 -11.37 -10.90
N ALA A 57 8.24 -11.58 -9.60
CA ALA A 57 8.53 -12.86 -8.94
C ALA A 57 7.67 -14.02 -9.47
N ALA A 58 6.45 -13.74 -9.96
CA ALA A 58 5.63 -14.73 -10.63
C ALA A 58 6.19 -15.16 -11.99
N HIS A 59 7.01 -14.33 -12.64
CA HIS A 59 7.67 -14.63 -13.91
C HIS A 59 9.07 -15.20 -13.71
N ASP A 60 9.89 -14.59 -12.85
CA ASP A 60 11.23 -15.05 -12.50
C ASP A 60 11.40 -15.06 -10.96
N ARG A 61 11.73 -16.27 -10.44
CA ARG A 61 11.94 -16.50 -9.00
C ARG A 61 13.01 -15.62 -8.35
N ARG A 62 13.96 -15.07 -9.12
CA ARG A 62 15.00 -14.17 -8.60
C ARG A 62 14.40 -12.92 -7.96
N HIS A 63 13.26 -12.46 -8.43
CA HIS A 63 12.55 -11.31 -7.89
C HIS A 63 11.90 -11.55 -6.51
N PHE A 64 11.91 -12.80 -5.98
CA PHE A 64 11.54 -13.02 -4.58
C PHE A 64 12.48 -12.32 -3.61
N LEU A 65 13.76 -12.18 -3.95
CA LEU A 65 14.69 -11.38 -3.17
C LEU A 65 14.23 -9.90 -3.08
N SER A 66 13.68 -9.38 -4.15
CA SER A 66 13.12 -8.02 -4.17
C SER A 66 11.85 -7.92 -3.32
N VAL A 67 10.97 -8.93 -3.36
CA VAL A 67 9.78 -8.98 -2.48
C VAL A 67 10.21 -8.98 -1.01
N ALA A 68 11.17 -9.84 -0.66
CA ALA A 68 11.71 -9.92 0.70
C ALA A 68 12.39 -8.61 1.12
N PHE A 69 13.18 -8.01 0.24
CA PHE A 69 13.86 -6.74 0.47
C PHE A 69 12.85 -5.60 0.70
N LEU A 70 11.84 -5.44 -0.18
CA LEU A 70 10.84 -4.38 -0.04
C LEU A 70 10.04 -4.55 1.25
N TYR A 71 9.64 -5.78 1.59
CA TYR A 71 8.92 -6.05 2.84
C TYR A 71 9.79 -5.77 4.06
N PHE A 72 11.05 -6.21 4.06
CA PHE A 72 11.99 -5.94 5.16
C PHE A 72 12.20 -4.44 5.33
N MET A 73 12.44 -3.69 4.24
CA MET A 73 12.59 -2.23 4.30
C MET A 73 11.30 -1.53 4.77
N LEU A 74 10.14 -2.08 4.41
CA LEU A 74 8.85 -1.58 4.89
C LEU A 74 8.72 -1.74 6.42
N LEU A 75 9.15 -2.86 6.98
CA LEU A 75 9.24 -3.05 8.43
C LEU A 75 10.21 -2.05 9.06
N MET A 76 11.37 -1.85 8.43
CA MET A 76 12.41 -0.91 8.89
C MET A 76 11.96 0.56 8.85
N THR A 77 10.90 0.93 8.11
CA THR A 77 10.35 2.29 8.20
C THR A 77 9.82 2.65 9.58
N GLY A 78 9.52 1.67 10.44
CA GLY A 78 8.90 1.88 11.74
C GLY A 78 7.45 2.38 11.68
N SER A 79 6.78 2.27 10.52
CA SER A 79 5.37 2.63 10.36
C SER A 79 4.47 1.50 10.87
N ARG A 80 3.65 1.77 11.90
CA ARG A 80 2.68 0.79 12.44
C ARG A 80 1.67 0.34 11.38
N SER A 81 1.15 1.26 10.59
CA SER A 81 0.26 0.95 9.46
C SER A 81 1.00 0.19 8.35
N GLY A 82 2.26 0.54 8.10
CA GLY A 82 3.13 -0.21 7.20
C GLY A 82 3.31 -1.66 7.64
N LEU A 83 3.51 -1.92 8.93
CA LEU A 83 3.61 -3.28 9.47
C LEU A 83 2.33 -4.08 9.23
N ILE A 84 1.18 -3.56 9.63
CA ILE A 84 -0.11 -4.28 9.56
C ILE A 84 -0.51 -4.51 8.10
N PHE A 85 -0.59 -3.44 7.32
CA PHE A 85 -1.04 -3.51 5.92
C PHE A 85 0.03 -4.15 5.03
N GLY A 86 1.31 -3.98 5.35
CA GLY A 86 2.41 -4.62 4.64
C GLY A 86 2.41 -6.12 4.80
N THR A 87 2.15 -6.62 6.01
CA THR A 87 2.03 -8.07 6.25
C THR A 87 0.81 -8.65 5.52
N ALA A 88 -0.34 -7.99 5.60
CA ALA A 88 -1.52 -8.41 4.86
C ALA A 88 -1.26 -8.40 3.34
N MET A 89 -0.62 -7.35 2.83
CA MET A 89 -0.28 -7.25 1.40
C MET A 89 0.75 -8.29 0.98
N LEU A 90 1.74 -8.60 1.81
CA LEU A 90 2.69 -9.69 1.53
C LEU A 90 1.97 -11.02 1.36
N LEU A 91 1.03 -11.35 2.26
CA LEU A 91 0.23 -12.58 2.15
C LEU A 91 -0.59 -12.61 0.86
N LEU A 92 -1.21 -11.49 0.48
CA LEU A 92 -1.93 -11.37 -0.80
C LEU A 92 -0.99 -11.51 -2.01
N CYS A 93 0.20 -10.93 -1.95
CA CYS A 93 1.23 -11.08 -2.99
C CYS A 93 1.71 -12.53 -3.12
N LEU A 94 1.93 -13.22 -2.02
CA LEU A 94 2.31 -14.63 -2.01
C LEU A 94 1.18 -15.51 -2.59
N ALA A 95 -0.07 -15.25 -2.21
CA ALA A 95 -1.24 -15.89 -2.78
C ALA A 95 -1.32 -15.63 -4.30
N TYR A 96 -1.14 -14.39 -4.73
CA TYR A 96 -1.10 -14.03 -6.15
C TYR A 96 -0.06 -14.84 -6.92
N VAL A 97 1.19 -14.92 -6.43
CA VAL A 97 2.26 -15.71 -7.07
C VAL A 97 1.90 -17.19 -7.11
N TYR A 98 1.34 -17.71 -6.03
CA TYR A 98 0.91 -19.12 -5.94
C TYR A 98 -0.18 -19.45 -6.96
N TYR A 99 -1.18 -18.58 -7.12
CA TYR A 99 -2.25 -18.79 -8.10
C TYR A 99 -1.77 -18.62 -9.55
N CYS A 100 -0.84 -17.70 -9.80
CA CYS A 100 -0.29 -17.47 -11.13
C CYS A 100 0.59 -18.62 -11.64
N ASN A 101 1.10 -19.50 -10.76
CA ASN A 101 2.07 -20.54 -11.09
C ASN A 101 1.64 -21.94 -10.59
N PRO A 102 0.63 -22.57 -11.20
CA PRO A 102 0.12 -23.87 -10.76
C PRO A 102 1.19 -24.96 -10.76
N GLU A 103 2.12 -24.92 -11.74
CA GLU A 103 3.19 -25.90 -11.90
C GLU A 103 4.24 -25.84 -10.77
N ARG A 104 4.36 -24.68 -10.11
CA ARG A 104 5.37 -24.43 -9.06
C ARG A 104 4.79 -24.34 -7.64
N ARG A 105 3.54 -24.71 -7.46
CA ARG A 105 2.85 -24.61 -6.16
C ARG A 105 3.58 -25.34 -5.03
N ALA A 106 4.14 -26.52 -5.31
CA ALA A 106 4.89 -27.28 -4.32
C ALA A 106 6.15 -26.54 -3.84
N PHE A 107 6.86 -25.89 -4.77
CA PHE A 107 8.02 -25.06 -4.44
C PHE A 107 7.61 -23.86 -3.58
N TYR A 108 6.61 -23.08 -4.00
CA TYR A 108 6.16 -21.89 -3.27
C TYR A 108 5.61 -22.23 -1.88
N ARG A 109 4.92 -23.37 -1.73
CA ARG A 109 4.47 -23.85 -0.42
C ARG A 109 5.65 -24.17 0.50
N ARG A 110 6.69 -24.85 0.01
CA ARG A 110 7.90 -25.15 0.79
C ARG A 110 8.63 -23.86 1.19
N VAL A 111 8.87 -22.96 0.25
CA VAL A 111 9.53 -21.68 0.52
C VAL A 111 8.70 -20.86 1.50
N GLY A 112 7.38 -20.80 1.34
CA GLY A 112 6.49 -20.09 2.28
C GLY A 112 6.55 -20.66 3.70
N LEU A 113 6.55 -21.99 3.84
CA LEU A 113 6.68 -22.64 5.16
C LEU A 113 8.05 -22.41 5.80
N ILE A 114 9.14 -22.52 5.01
CA ILE A 114 10.50 -22.28 5.52
C ILE A 114 10.69 -20.80 5.92
N SER A 115 10.18 -19.87 5.12
CA SER A 115 10.31 -18.44 5.41
C SER A 115 9.36 -17.96 6.50
N LEU A 116 8.32 -18.70 6.84
CA LEU A 116 7.39 -18.36 7.91
C LEU A 116 8.09 -18.31 9.28
N ILE A 117 8.99 -19.25 9.56
CA ILE A 117 9.72 -19.33 10.84
C ILE A 117 10.54 -18.05 11.08
N PRO A 118 11.47 -17.63 10.21
CA PRO A 118 12.23 -16.40 10.41
C PRO A 118 11.35 -15.15 10.35
N ALA A 119 10.27 -15.14 9.55
CA ALA A 119 9.34 -14.03 9.50
C ALA A 119 8.59 -13.85 10.83
N VAL A 120 8.10 -14.93 11.41
CA VAL A 120 7.43 -14.91 12.73
C VAL A 120 8.43 -14.53 13.81
N ALA A 121 9.64 -15.10 13.82
CA ALA A 121 10.69 -14.73 14.77
C ALA A 121 11.04 -13.23 14.69
N LEU A 122 11.15 -12.70 13.48
CA LEU A 122 11.41 -11.28 13.24
C LEU A 122 10.22 -10.41 13.72
N LEU A 123 8.98 -10.82 13.46
CA LEU A 123 7.80 -10.12 13.96
C LEU A 123 7.76 -10.13 15.50
N ILE A 124 8.00 -11.28 16.14
CA ILE A 124 8.04 -11.38 17.61
C ILE A 124 9.15 -10.47 18.19
N ALA A 125 10.29 -10.34 17.52
CA ALA A 125 11.39 -9.48 17.95
C ALA A 125 11.12 -7.99 17.70
N LEU A 126 10.52 -7.64 16.56
CA LEU A 126 10.30 -6.25 16.14
C LEU A 126 9.03 -5.63 16.73
N VAL A 127 7.93 -6.39 16.81
CA VAL A 127 6.64 -5.87 17.28
C VAL A 127 6.75 -5.26 18.67
N PRO A 128 7.27 -5.96 19.71
CA PRO A 128 7.41 -5.36 21.02
C PRO A 128 8.27 -4.09 21.02
N ARG A 129 9.35 -4.06 20.24
CA ARG A 129 10.26 -2.92 20.15
C ARG A 129 9.60 -1.73 19.45
N LEU A 130 8.86 -1.96 18.35
CA LEU A 130 8.11 -0.92 17.64
C LEU A 130 6.96 -0.34 18.48
N PHE A 131 6.41 -1.12 19.39
CA PHE A 131 5.38 -0.67 20.32
C PHE A 131 5.96 -0.11 21.62
N ALA A 132 7.04 -0.68 22.19
CA ALA A 132 7.65 -0.23 23.43
C ALA A 132 8.21 1.18 23.34
N SER A 133 8.81 1.59 22.20
CA SER A 133 9.31 2.95 21.97
C SER A 133 8.23 4.02 22.02
N ARG A 134 6.96 3.62 22.08
CA ARG A 134 5.79 4.52 22.14
C ARG A 134 4.80 4.19 23.24
N MET A 135 5.04 3.10 23.97
CA MET A 135 4.28 2.75 25.17
C MET A 135 4.75 3.51 26.42
N VAL A 136 5.75 4.37 26.29
CA VAL A 136 6.21 5.23 27.40
C VAL A 136 5.05 6.09 27.93
N ASP A 137 4.01 6.34 27.10
CA ASP A 137 2.80 7.08 27.49
C ASP A 137 1.57 6.19 27.76
N GLY A 138 1.73 4.90 27.87
CA GLY A 138 0.75 4.00 28.53
C GLY A 138 -0.51 3.60 27.78
N ALA A 139 -0.73 3.99 26.52
CA ALA A 139 -1.94 3.62 25.79
C ALA A 139 -1.70 3.25 24.34
N LEU A 140 -2.13 2.05 23.93
CA LEU A 140 -2.22 1.62 22.52
C LEU A 140 -3.11 2.54 21.67
N ILE A 141 -4.09 3.17 22.32
CA ILE A 141 -4.98 4.20 21.76
C ILE A 141 -5.09 5.27 22.83
N SER A 142 -4.20 6.23 22.82
CA SER A 142 -4.38 7.45 23.62
C SER A 142 -5.54 8.25 23.03
N PRO A 143 -6.47 8.79 23.84
CA PRO A 143 -7.42 9.80 23.39
C PRO A 143 -6.73 11.02 22.75
N ASP A 144 -5.45 11.23 23.10
CA ASP A 144 -4.57 12.26 22.53
C ASP A 144 -3.86 11.80 21.24
N ASP A 145 -4.15 10.60 20.70
CA ASP A 145 -3.64 10.24 19.36
C ASP A 145 -4.30 11.19 18.35
N SER A 146 -3.50 12.07 17.80
CA SER A 146 -3.93 13.09 16.83
C SER A 146 -4.77 12.52 15.69
N ARG A 147 -4.57 11.24 15.32
CA ARG A 147 -5.33 10.57 14.25
C ARG A 147 -6.76 10.27 14.64
N TYR A 148 -7.00 9.83 15.88
CA TYR A 148 -8.36 9.61 16.38
C TYR A 148 -9.09 10.94 16.44
N THR A 149 -8.46 11.98 16.99
CA THR A 149 -9.00 13.32 17.05
C THR A 149 -9.33 13.88 15.67
N PHE A 150 -8.42 13.72 14.69
CA PHE A 150 -8.67 14.13 13.31
C PHE A 150 -9.82 13.35 12.66
N PHE A 151 -9.93 12.05 12.90
CA PHE A 151 -11.05 11.26 12.41
C PHE A 151 -12.38 11.77 12.93
N ILE A 152 -12.49 11.96 14.26
CA ILE A 152 -13.70 12.53 14.89
C ILE A 152 -13.99 13.94 14.37
N GLN A 153 -12.96 14.78 14.22
CA GLN A 153 -13.12 16.12 13.66
C GLN A 153 -13.71 16.07 12.24
N GLY A 154 -13.26 15.14 11.41
CA GLY A 154 -13.82 14.96 10.06
C GLY A 154 -15.31 14.60 10.07
N LEU A 155 -15.75 13.79 11.05
CA LEU A 155 -17.17 13.50 11.22
C LEU A 155 -17.96 14.71 11.74
N LEU A 156 -17.40 15.48 12.66
CA LEU A 156 -18.03 16.72 13.16
C LEU A 156 -18.16 17.79 12.07
N ASP A 157 -17.12 17.93 11.24
CA ASP A 157 -17.13 18.85 10.11
C ASP A 157 -18.14 18.44 9.04
N PHE A 158 -18.32 17.13 8.83
CA PHE A 158 -19.40 16.61 7.99
C PHE A 158 -20.78 16.94 8.55
N VAL A 159 -21.01 16.75 9.85
CA VAL A 159 -22.31 17.08 10.47
C VAL A 159 -22.65 18.56 10.34
N LYS A 160 -21.64 19.45 10.43
CA LYS A 160 -21.83 20.90 10.25
C LYS A 160 -22.10 21.29 8.80
N ASN A 161 -21.45 20.62 7.84
CA ASN A 161 -21.52 20.94 6.42
C ASN A 161 -21.78 19.68 5.58
N PRO A 162 -22.97 19.05 5.70
CA PRO A 162 -23.19 17.70 5.18
C PRO A 162 -23.16 17.61 3.64
N LEU A 163 -23.53 18.67 2.92
CA LEU A 163 -23.57 18.61 1.44
C LEU A 163 -22.20 18.74 0.79
N PHE A 164 -21.42 19.75 1.18
CA PHE A 164 -20.16 20.11 0.52
C PHE A 164 -18.92 19.95 1.39
N GLY A 165 -19.09 19.65 2.68
CA GLY A 165 -17.99 19.63 3.64
C GLY A 165 -17.36 21.00 3.88
N CYS A 166 -16.17 21.03 4.50
CA CYS A 166 -15.46 22.26 4.86
C CYS A 166 -14.44 22.72 3.79
N GLY A 167 -14.29 21.98 2.70
CA GLY A 167 -13.25 22.20 1.69
C GLY A 167 -12.01 21.32 1.88
N LEU A 168 -11.32 21.02 0.78
CA LEU A 168 -10.14 20.18 0.78
C LEU A 168 -8.97 20.89 1.47
N GLY A 169 -8.34 20.19 2.43
CA GLY A 169 -7.23 20.75 3.21
C GLY A 169 -7.66 21.75 4.28
N SER A 170 -8.96 22.01 4.44
CA SER A 170 -9.52 22.80 5.53
C SER A 170 -10.08 21.87 6.60
N MET A 171 -9.79 22.20 7.86
CA MET A 171 -10.30 21.51 9.02
C MET A 171 -10.73 22.55 10.03
N HIS A 172 -11.95 22.44 10.54
CA HIS A 172 -12.41 23.32 11.61
C HIS A 172 -11.53 23.12 12.85
N ASN A 173 -11.13 24.19 13.52
CA ASN A 173 -10.19 24.15 14.65
C ASN A 173 -8.77 23.63 14.33
N ALA A 174 -8.35 23.63 13.07
CA ALA A 174 -7.00 23.24 12.69
C ALA A 174 -5.88 23.96 13.47
N PRO A 175 -5.96 25.28 13.76
CA PRO A 175 -4.96 26.00 14.54
C PRO A 175 -4.78 25.45 15.96
N ILE A 176 -5.83 24.92 16.59
CA ILE A 176 -5.78 24.33 17.94
C ILE A 176 -4.90 23.08 17.95
N PHE A 177 -4.95 22.27 16.87
CA PHE A 177 -4.20 21.02 16.79
C PHE A 177 -2.74 21.21 16.35
N LEU A 178 -2.46 22.21 15.54
CA LEU A 178 -1.14 22.36 14.90
C LEU A 178 -0.36 23.58 15.39
N GLY A 179 -1.01 24.51 16.07
CA GLY A 179 -0.39 25.77 16.52
C GLY A 179 0.06 26.69 15.38
N VAL A 180 -0.32 26.40 14.13
CA VAL A 180 0.06 27.16 12.92
C VAL A 180 -1.19 27.51 12.13
N GLU A 181 -1.54 28.78 12.09
CA GLU A 181 -2.63 29.30 11.27
C GLU A 181 -2.36 29.08 9.77
N GLY A 182 -3.39 28.69 9.03
CA GLY A 182 -3.34 28.53 7.58
C GLY A 182 -2.62 27.27 7.07
N SER A 183 -2.21 26.34 7.93
CA SER A 183 -1.63 25.08 7.49
C SER A 183 -2.70 24.16 6.90
N ILE A 184 -2.36 23.50 5.79
CA ILE A 184 -3.20 22.45 5.18
C ILE A 184 -3.20 21.25 6.11
N VAL A 185 -4.37 20.87 6.60
CA VAL A 185 -4.57 19.75 7.51
C VAL A 185 -5.35 18.64 6.85
N TRP A 186 -4.93 17.40 7.13
CA TRP A 186 -5.56 16.19 6.62
C TRP A 186 -6.13 15.37 7.76
N TYR A 187 -7.33 14.80 7.59
CA TYR A 187 -7.96 13.96 8.62
C TYR A 187 -7.28 12.61 8.82
N HIS A 188 -6.22 12.32 8.08
CA HIS A 188 -5.46 11.06 8.14
C HIS A 188 -6.29 9.77 7.97
N ASN A 189 -7.47 9.88 7.41
CA ASN A 189 -8.36 8.78 7.09
C ASN A 189 -9.15 9.12 5.82
N LEU A 190 -9.20 8.19 4.88
CA LEU A 190 -9.86 8.38 3.58
C LEU A 190 -11.35 8.75 3.73
N ILE A 191 -12.08 8.04 4.60
CA ILE A 191 -13.52 8.26 4.79
C ILE A 191 -13.77 9.63 5.44
N ALA A 192 -13.05 9.92 6.53
CA ALA A 192 -13.15 11.19 7.20
C ALA A 192 -12.76 12.37 6.29
N GLN A 193 -11.75 12.14 5.42
CA GLN A 193 -11.32 13.15 4.45
C GLN A 193 -12.42 13.47 3.42
N ILE A 194 -13.07 12.45 2.88
CA ILE A 194 -14.16 12.64 1.90
C ILE A 194 -15.37 13.31 2.59
N LEU A 195 -15.79 12.77 3.73
CA LEU A 195 -16.94 13.28 4.47
C LEU A 195 -16.70 14.72 4.95
N GLY A 196 -15.62 14.94 5.69
CA GLY A 196 -15.35 16.27 6.30
C GLY A 196 -15.02 17.36 5.29
N SER A 197 -14.24 17.01 4.23
CA SER A 197 -13.82 18.02 3.24
C SER A 197 -14.81 18.24 2.11
N MET A 198 -15.58 17.21 1.71
CA MET A 198 -16.39 17.26 0.47
C MET A 198 -17.85 16.88 0.68
N GLY A 199 -18.23 16.42 1.88
CA GLY A 199 -19.59 16.07 2.22
C GLY A 199 -20.18 14.93 1.36
N LEU A 200 -21.50 14.92 1.23
CA LEU A 200 -22.23 13.94 0.41
C LEU A 200 -21.87 14.02 -1.07
N VAL A 201 -21.57 15.20 -1.60
CA VAL A 201 -21.11 15.36 -2.99
C VAL A 201 -19.80 14.59 -3.21
N GLY A 202 -18.87 14.69 -2.24
CA GLY A 202 -17.64 13.89 -2.25
C GLY A 202 -17.90 12.40 -2.17
N VAL A 203 -18.81 11.96 -1.32
CA VAL A 203 -19.19 10.53 -1.20
C VAL A 203 -19.73 9.98 -2.51
N VAL A 204 -20.63 10.72 -3.17
CA VAL A 204 -21.18 10.33 -4.47
C VAL A 204 -20.08 10.30 -5.54
N GLY A 205 -19.26 11.36 -5.63
CA GLY A 205 -18.19 11.44 -6.63
C GLY A 205 -17.11 10.37 -6.45
N TYR A 206 -16.61 10.18 -5.23
CA TYR A 206 -15.60 9.13 -4.95
C TYR A 206 -16.20 7.73 -4.99
N GLY A 207 -17.45 7.54 -4.60
CA GLY A 207 -18.17 6.28 -4.72
C GLY A 207 -18.32 5.86 -6.18
N TRP A 208 -18.70 6.80 -7.05
CA TRP A 208 -18.76 6.58 -8.50
C TRP A 208 -17.39 6.25 -9.07
N LEU A 209 -16.37 7.03 -8.74
CA LEU A 209 -14.99 6.80 -9.17
C LEU A 209 -14.47 5.43 -8.71
N PHE A 210 -14.75 5.04 -7.47
CA PHE A 210 -14.39 3.73 -6.94
C PHE A 210 -15.10 2.61 -7.70
N TYR A 211 -16.41 2.74 -7.92
CA TYR A 211 -17.20 1.77 -8.68
C TYR A 211 -16.64 1.60 -10.11
N ASP A 212 -16.37 2.70 -10.81
CA ASP A 212 -15.82 2.65 -12.17
C ASP A 212 -14.45 1.97 -12.23
N ARG A 213 -13.57 2.27 -11.27
CA ARG A 213 -12.26 1.61 -11.15
C ARG A 213 -12.38 0.12 -10.89
N VAL A 214 -13.23 -0.30 -9.98
CA VAL A 214 -13.47 -1.72 -9.69
C VAL A 214 -14.04 -2.43 -10.93
N ARG A 215 -15.02 -1.81 -11.60
CA ARG A 215 -15.61 -2.31 -12.83
C ARG A 215 -14.55 -2.45 -13.94
N LEU A 216 -13.67 -1.46 -14.09
CA LEU A 216 -12.58 -1.50 -15.07
C LEU A 216 -11.60 -2.65 -14.78
N LEU A 217 -11.15 -2.80 -13.54
CA LEU A 217 -10.27 -3.90 -13.12
C LEU A 217 -10.93 -5.26 -13.34
N TRP A 218 -12.23 -5.36 -13.12
CA TRP A 218 -12.99 -6.59 -13.36
C TRP A 218 -13.13 -6.93 -14.86
N ARG A 219 -13.38 -5.94 -15.70
CA ARG A 219 -13.52 -6.10 -17.15
C ARG A 219 -12.19 -6.47 -17.82
N LYS A 220 -11.09 -5.90 -17.34
CA LYS A 220 -9.73 -6.04 -17.87
C LYS A 220 -8.89 -7.11 -17.15
N ARG A 221 -9.52 -8.22 -16.73
CA ARG A 221 -8.84 -9.25 -15.95
C ARG A 221 -7.63 -9.83 -16.66
N SER A 222 -6.47 -9.64 -16.07
CA SER A 222 -5.19 -10.23 -16.48
C SER A 222 -4.26 -10.35 -15.27
N ARG A 223 -3.15 -11.08 -15.39
CA ARG A 223 -2.13 -11.11 -14.34
C ARG A 223 -1.60 -9.70 -14.02
N THR A 224 -1.38 -8.91 -15.05
CA THR A 224 -0.94 -7.50 -14.93
C THR A 224 -1.99 -6.65 -14.21
N THR A 225 -3.24 -6.76 -14.62
CA THR A 225 -4.35 -6.01 -13.98
C THR A 225 -4.54 -6.41 -12.53
N MET A 226 -4.36 -7.70 -12.19
CA MET A 226 -4.43 -8.16 -10.80
C MET A 226 -3.31 -7.56 -9.95
N ALA A 227 -2.08 -7.45 -10.46
CA ALA A 227 -1.00 -6.76 -9.77
C ALA A 227 -1.32 -5.28 -9.54
N PHE A 228 -1.90 -4.60 -10.52
CA PHE A 228 -2.39 -3.22 -10.36
C PHE A 228 -3.54 -3.12 -9.35
N ALA A 229 -4.47 -4.06 -9.36
CA ALA A 229 -5.55 -4.10 -8.38
C ALA A 229 -5.02 -4.23 -6.95
N LEU A 230 -4.00 -5.07 -6.74
CA LEU A 230 -3.34 -5.18 -5.44
C LEU A 230 -2.61 -3.89 -5.05
N SER A 231 -1.92 -3.21 -5.99
CA SER A 231 -1.29 -1.90 -5.71
C SER A 231 -2.32 -0.83 -5.37
N TYR A 232 -3.47 -0.82 -6.05
CA TYR A 232 -4.58 0.07 -5.74
C TYR A 232 -5.18 -0.23 -4.36
N PHE A 233 -5.39 -1.51 -4.06
CA PHE A 233 -5.86 -1.95 -2.76
C PHE A 233 -4.88 -1.58 -1.63
N ALA A 234 -3.58 -1.73 -1.86
CA ALA A 234 -2.54 -1.26 -0.95
C ALA A 234 -2.64 0.24 -0.65
N MET A 235 -2.89 1.05 -1.68
CA MET A 235 -3.12 2.49 -1.52
C MET A 235 -4.38 2.78 -0.72
N LEU A 236 -5.48 2.07 -0.95
CA LEU A 236 -6.71 2.22 -0.17
C LEU A 236 -6.49 1.87 1.30
N LEU A 237 -5.81 0.76 1.58
CA LEU A 237 -5.50 0.33 2.96
C LEU A 237 -4.69 1.39 3.71
N ILE A 238 -3.60 1.87 3.11
CA ILE A 238 -2.75 2.88 3.79
C ILE A 238 -3.50 4.20 3.96
N SER A 239 -4.42 4.53 3.05
CA SER A 239 -5.24 5.74 3.12
C SER A 239 -6.27 5.71 4.26
N MET A 240 -6.51 4.55 4.89
CA MET A 240 -7.33 4.47 6.09
C MET A 240 -6.62 5.00 7.35
N THR A 241 -5.30 5.18 7.30
CA THR A 241 -4.49 5.66 8.44
C THR A 241 -3.59 6.84 8.11
N ASN A 242 -3.51 7.21 6.85
CA ASN A 242 -2.71 8.33 6.34
C ASN A 242 -3.48 8.97 5.17
N PRO A 243 -3.16 10.20 4.76
CA PRO A 243 -3.84 10.83 3.63
C PRO A 243 -3.40 10.27 2.26
N GLY A 244 -2.84 9.06 2.21
CA GLY A 244 -2.11 8.45 1.11
C GLY A 244 -2.67 8.66 -0.31
N MET A 245 -4.00 8.67 -0.48
CA MET A 245 -4.64 8.94 -1.77
C MET A 245 -4.66 10.45 -2.11
N PHE A 246 -4.67 11.33 -1.11
CA PHE A 246 -4.75 12.77 -1.30
C PHE A 246 -3.41 13.47 -1.18
N CYS A 247 -2.52 12.93 -0.35
CA CYS A 247 -1.22 13.52 -0.04
C CYS A 247 -0.15 12.43 0.18
N PRO A 248 1.01 12.55 -0.44
CA PRO A 248 1.40 13.59 -1.39
C PRO A 248 0.81 13.38 -2.80
N MET A 249 0.70 14.45 -3.57
CA MET A 249 0.18 14.43 -4.95
C MET A 249 0.79 13.34 -5.86
N PRO A 250 2.10 13.02 -5.80
CA PRO A 250 2.68 11.94 -6.61
C PRO A 250 1.97 10.59 -6.49
N ASN A 251 1.42 10.26 -5.34
CA ASN A 251 0.68 9.01 -5.14
C ASN A 251 -0.62 8.99 -5.96
N ALA A 252 -1.34 10.10 -5.99
CA ALA A 252 -2.56 10.25 -6.80
C ALA A 252 -2.24 10.15 -8.29
N LEU A 253 -1.21 10.85 -8.77
CA LEU A 253 -0.76 10.79 -10.16
C LEU A 253 -0.33 9.38 -10.56
N LEU A 254 0.37 8.67 -9.69
CA LEU A 254 0.78 7.30 -9.91
C LEU A 254 -0.43 6.37 -10.08
N MET A 255 -1.48 6.55 -9.27
CA MET A 255 -2.72 5.79 -9.39
C MET A 255 -3.46 6.11 -10.69
N VAL A 256 -3.57 7.38 -11.06
CA VAL A 256 -4.16 7.78 -12.34
C VAL A 256 -3.42 7.13 -13.52
N ALA A 257 -2.09 7.25 -13.56
CA ALA A 257 -1.27 6.65 -14.61
C ALA A 257 -1.46 5.12 -14.70
N MET A 258 -1.58 4.46 -13.55
CA MET A 258 -1.84 3.02 -13.47
C MET A 258 -3.19 2.65 -14.11
N PHE A 259 -4.26 3.40 -13.83
CA PHE A 259 -5.57 3.15 -14.42
C PHE A 259 -5.62 3.43 -15.91
N VAL A 260 -4.92 4.45 -16.40
CA VAL A 260 -4.74 4.70 -17.86
C VAL A 260 -4.10 3.50 -18.55
N VAL A 261 -3.09 2.87 -17.93
CA VAL A 261 -2.46 1.65 -18.47
C VAL A 261 -3.42 0.46 -18.46
N VAL A 262 -4.21 0.30 -17.39
CA VAL A 262 -5.23 -0.76 -17.30
C VAL A 262 -6.30 -0.58 -18.38
N GLU A 263 -6.77 0.64 -18.61
CA GLU A 263 -7.80 0.95 -19.60
C GLU A 263 -7.38 0.56 -21.02
N ARG A 264 -6.11 0.76 -21.37
CA ARG A 264 -5.53 0.38 -22.67
C ARG A 264 -5.34 -1.13 -22.88
N GLN A 265 -5.53 -1.96 -21.87
CA GLN A 265 -5.45 -3.41 -22.03
C GLN A 265 -6.69 -3.95 -22.76
N PRO A 266 -6.57 -5.06 -23.51
CA PRO A 266 -7.73 -5.68 -24.16
C PRO A 266 -8.74 -6.17 -23.12
N ASP A 267 -10.02 -6.14 -23.48
CA ASP A 267 -11.07 -6.71 -22.64
C ASP A 267 -10.97 -8.25 -22.62
N THR A 268 -10.97 -8.83 -21.45
CA THR A 268 -10.89 -10.30 -21.31
C THR A 268 -12.13 -11.00 -21.88
N ALA A 269 -13.27 -10.32 -21.92
CA ALA A 269 -14.51 -10.82 -22.52
C ALA A 269 -14.48 -10.86 -24.07
N ALA A 270 -13.51 -10.17 -24.69
CA ALA A 270 -13.39 -10.10 -26.14
C ALA A 270 -12.46 -11.18 -26.75
N VAL A 271 -11.86 -12.03 -25.94
CA VAL A 271 -11.10 -13.16 -26.44
C VAL A 271 -12.09 -14.29 -26.76
N PRO A 272 -12.43 -14.53 -28.05
CA PRO A 272 -13.27 -15.67 -28.36
C PRO A 272 -12.53 -16.92 -27.90
N VAL A 273 -13.20 -17.76 -27.12
CA VAL A 273 -12.75 -19.12 -26.86
C VAL A 273 -12.57 -19.76 -28.24
N LYS A 274 -11.32 -19.95 -28.68
CA LYS A 274 -11.04 -20.81 -29.83
C LYS A 274 -11.56 -22.19 -29.46
N VAL A 275 -12.81 -22.46 -29.81
CA VAL A 275 -13.34 -23.83 -29.84
C VAL A 275 -12.43 -24.59 -30.78
N GLY A 276 -11.81 -25.63 -30.28
CA GLY A 276 -10.72 -26.33 -30.88
C GLY A 276 -10.91 -26.65 -32.35
N SER A 277 -10.04 -26.12 -33.17
CA SER A 277 -9.67 -26.77 -34.42
C SER A 277 -8.59 -27.80 -34.08
N ALA A 278 -8.88 -29.05 -34.44
CA ALA A 278 -8.06 -30.21 -34.24
C ALA A 278 -6.56 -29.95 -34.53
N SER A 279 -5.76 -30.43 -33.61
CA SER A 279 -4.32 -30.46 -33.67
C SER A 279 -3.79 -31.05 -34.98
N THR A 280 -3.12 -30.20 -35.77
CA THR A 280 -2.08 -30.70 -36.68
C THR A 280 -0.77 -30.69 -35.90
N PRO A 281 -0.04 -31.80 -35.81
CA PRO A 281 1.24 -31.83 -35.10
C PRO A 281 2.29 -31.09 -35.95
N GLU A 282 2.65 -29.88 -35.57
CA GLU A 282 3.84 -29.24 -36.12
C GLU A 282 5.09 -29.94 -35.59
N ARG A 283 5.82 -30.52 -36.54
CA ARG A 283 7.12 -31.13 -36.39
C ARG A 283 8.09 -30.15 -35.72
N ARG A 284 8.69 -30.62 -34.63
CA ARG A 284 9.94 -30.04 -34.12
C ARG A 284 10.99 -30.10 -35.21
N LEU A 285 11.55 -28.99 -35.62
CA LEU A 285 12.84 -28.87 -36.25
C LEU A 285 13.66 -27.84 -35.47
N PHE A 286 14.72 -28.41 -34.80
CA PHE A 286 15.91 -27.78 -34.20
C PHE A 286 15.74 -26.67 -33.15
#